data_5bd8cb7682dc2a7b370c4423a9fbbce0
#
_entry.id   5bd8cb7682dc2a7b370c4423a9fbbce0
#
_cell.length_a   1.000
_cell.length_b   1.000
_cell.length_c   1.000
_cell.angle_alpha   90.00
_cell.angle_beta   90.00
_cell.angle_gamma   90.00
#
_symmetry.space_group_name_H-M   'P 1'
#
loop_
_entity.id
_entity.type
_entity.pdbx_description
1 polymer ?
#
loop_
_entity_poly.entity_id
_entity_poly.type
_entity_poly.pdbx_seq_one_letter_code
_entity_poly.pdbx_strand_id
1 'polypeptide(L)'
;GVEPAAPVKPITLAVLGPVKAGKSSLANALLGKHVATVDRLPIPSGTRYDLTLPGGQAVSLLDTSGYGERVSDEDFSAAVEASRDADLIILVTPATSPGRKADVDLLDRMQEWFAGKPHLRLPPVVVVVNQVDLLSPKSEWNPPYDWKEGNGSKEANIRDCIDAVKEQIGTRAAIVVPTCAREGETFGIIDGVVPALVAHLDHARGAAILKAFEAEASARPIGKVFEQVGNVAQVAMHALGEFFKKK
;
A
#
# COMPACT_ATOMS: atom_id res chain seq x y z
N GLY A 1 -35.76 5.68 -19.64
CA GLY A 1 -34.93 6.36 -18.66
C GLY A 1 -33.86 5.42 -18.23
N VAL A 2 -32.58 5.78 -18.46
CA VAL A 2 -31.43 5.05 -17.90
C VAL A 2 -31.35 5.47 -16.44
N GLU A 3 -31.56 4.54 -15.51
CA GLU A 3 -31.34 4.77 -14.09
C GLU A 3 -29.90 5.25 -13.89
N PRO A 4 -29.65 6.34 -13.16
CA PRO A 4 -28.29 6.78 -12.90
C PRO A 4 -27.59 5.65 -12.14
N ALA A 5 -26.40 5.22 -12.61
CA ALA A 5 -25.59 4.23 -11.94
C ALA A 5 -25.38 4.67 -10.48
N ALA A 6 -25.60 3.74 -9.54
CA ALA A 6 -25.39 4.02 -8.12
C ALA A 6 -23.98 4.60 -7.91
N PRO A 7 -23.83 5.65 -7.06
CA PRO A 7 -22.52 6.26 -6.84
C PRO A 7 -21.54 5.21 -6.32
N VAL A 8 -20.38 5.10 -6.99
CA VAL A 8 -19.34 4.16 -6.58
C VAL A 8 -18.84 4.58 -5.20
N LYS A 9 -18.86 3.65 -4.24
CA LYS A 9 -18.44 3.91 -2.86
C LYS A 9 -16.99 4.41 -2.84
N PRO A 10 -16.65 5.49 -2.11
CA PRO A 10 -15.28 5.96 -1.94
C PRO A 10 -14.37 4.86 -1.37
N ILE A 11 -13.09 4.90 -1.77
CA ILE A 11 -12.04 4.05 -1.20
C ILE A 11 -11.36 4.84 -0.09
N THR A 12 -11.25 4.25 1.10
CA THR A 12 -10.51 4.85 2.23
C THR A 12 -9.31 4.00 2.58
N LEU A 13 -8.11 4.58 2.52
CA LEU A 13 -6.84 3.95 2.83
C LEU A 13 -6.22 4.63 4.04
N ALA A 14 -5.89 3.87 5.09
CA ALA A 14 -5.15 4.36 6.24
C ALA A 14 -3.67 4.03 6.09
N VAL A 15 -2.80 5.04 6.19
CA VAL A 15 -1.34 4.88 6.12
C VAL A 15 -0.76 5.02 7.51
N LEU A 16 -0.25 3.92 8.05
CA LEU A 16 0.34 3.81 9.37
C LEU A 16 1.83 3.50 9.26
N GLY A 17 2.57 3.69 10.32
CA GLY A 17 3.98 3.32 10.38
C GLY A 17 4.80 4.26 11.27
N PRO A 18 6.04 3.89 11.60
CA PRO A 18 6.91 4.71 12.42
C PRO A 18 7.28 6.03 11.75
N VAL A 19 7.75 6.98 12.55
CA VAL A 19 8.32 8.24 12.04
C VAL A 19 9.48 7.93 11.08
N LYS A 20 9.64 8.74 10.03
CA LYS A 20 10.69 8.59 9.00
C LYS A 20 10.63 7.30 8.16
N ALA A 21 9.56 6.51 8.25
CA ALA A 21 9.36 5.34 7.38
C ALA A 21 9.07 5.73 5.92
N GLY A 22 8.73 7.00 5.67
CA GLY A 22 8.40 7.50 4.33
C GLY A 22 6.92 7.40 3.98
N LYS A 23 6.03 7.47 4.98
CA LYS A 23 4.57 7.46 4.78
C LYS A 23 4.10 8.53 3.82
N SER A 24 4.49 9.78 4.07
CA SER A 24 4.12 10.91 3.20
C SER A 24 4.75 10.82 1.82
N SER A 25 5.96 10.28 1.72
CA SER A 25 6.60 10.03 0.42
C SER A 25 5.86 8.96 -0.37
N LEU A 26 5.41 7.89 0.30
CA LEU A 26 4.58 6.85 -0.32
C LEU A 26 3.23 7.41 -0.76
N ALA A 27 2.58 8.21 0.09
CA ALA A 27 1.35 8.90 -0.26
C ALA A 27 1.53 9.75 -1.53
N ASN A 28 2.57 10.57 -1.58
CA ASN A 28 2.89 11.38 -2.76
C ASN A 28 3.19 10.53 -4.01
N ALA A 29 3.88 9.41 -3.86
CA ALA A 29 4.17 8.50 -4.97
C ALA A 29 2.89 7.82 -5.51
N LEU A 30 1.94 7.47 -4.64
CA LEU A 30 0.63 6.93 -5.02
C LEU A 30 -0.27 8.00 -5.65
N LEU A 31 -0.23 9.23 -5.14
CA LEU A 31 -1.01 10.35 -5.65
C LEU A 31 -0.48 10.83 -7.01
N GLY A 32 0.80 10.99 -7.16
CA GLY A 32 1.56 11.29 -8.37
C GLY A 32 0.83 12.10 -9.44
N LYS A 33 1.16 11.84 -10.71
CA LYS A 33 0.56 12.47 -11.91
C LYS A 33 -0.83 11.90 -12.26
N HIS A 34 -1.31 10.91 -11.51
CA HIS A 34 -2.51 10.13 -11.86
C HIS A 34 -3.79 10.71 -11.26
N VAL A 35 -3.68 11.75 -10.48
CA VAL A 35 -4.80 12.33 -9.73
C VAL A 35 -5.27 13.61 -10.42
N ALA A 36 -6.58 13.67 -10.74
CA ALA A 36 -7.17 14.83 -11.39
C ALA A 36 -7.26 16.04 -10.43
N THR A 37 -7.59 15.78 -9.17
CA THR A 37 -7.70 16.80 -8.11
C THR A 37 -7.32 16.20 -6.77
N VAL A 38 -6.64 16.97 -5.93
CA VAL A 38 -6.29 16.59 -4.55
C VAL A 38 -6.63 17.72 -3.61
N ASP A 39 -7.48 17.44 -2.63
CA ASP A 39 -7.70 18.29 -1.46
C ASP A 39 -6.91 17.76 -0.29
N ARG A 40 -6.17 18.63 0.38
CA ARG A 40 -5.37 18.29 1.55
C ARG A 40 -5.96 18.93 2.80
N LEU A 41 -6.36 18.11 3.75
CA LEU A 41 -7.05 18.53 4.97
C LEU A 41 -6.27 18.04 6.19
N PRO A 42 -5.98 18.93 7.17
CA PRO A 42 -5.45 18.47 8.45
C PRO A 42 -6.55 17.71 9.21
N ILE A 43 -6.15 16.61 9.86
CA ILE A 43 -6.99 15.84 10.76
C ILE A 43 -6.23 15.60 12.08
N PRO A 44 -6.91 15.26 13.19
CA PRO A 44 -6.22 15.04 14.47
C PRO A 44 -5.13 13.96 14.40
N SER A 45 -5.32 12.92 13.59
CA SER A 45 -4.37 11.82 13.40
C SER A 45 -3.26 12.08 12.37
N GLY A 46 -3.29 13.20 11.63
CA GLY A 46 -2.30 13.50 10.58
C GLY A 46 -2.85 14.36 9.46
N THR A 47 -2.78 13.86 8.22
CA THR A 47 -3.28 14.55 7.03
C THR A 47 -4.20 13.64 6.23
N ARG A 48 -5.35 14.15 5.82
CA ARG A 48 -6.27 13.50 4.91
C ARG A 48 -6.09 14.09 3.51
N TYR A 49 -5.94 13.22 2.53
CA TYR A 49 -5.95 13.56 1.11
C TYR A 49 -7.23 13.00 0.49
N ASP A 50 -8.11 13.88 0.02
CA ASP A 50 -9.27 13.52 -0.78
C ASP A 50 -8.95 13.74 -2.24
N LEU A 51 -9.09 12.71 -3.03
CA LEU A 51 -8.70 12.70 -4.43
C LEU A 51 -9.72 11.99 -5.30
N THR A 52 -9.73 12.36 -6.58
CA THR A 52 -10.51 11.69 -7.60
C THR A 52 -9.58 11.09 -8.64
N LEU A 53 -9.67 9.78 -8.81
CA LEU A 53 -8.91 9.07 -9.85
C LEU A 53 -9.50 9.36 -11.24
N PRO A 54 -8.69 9.22 -12.31
CA PRO A 54 -9.23 9.19 -13.67
C PRO A 54 -10.36 8.17 -13.79
N GLY A 55 -11.53 8.59 -14.27
CA GLY A 55 -12.74 7.77 -14.30
C GLY A 55 -13.74 8.04 -13.18
N GLY A 56 -13.42 8.95 -12.23
CA GLY A 56 -14.35 9.48 -11.24
C GLY A 56 -14.39 8.76 -9.89
N GLN A 57 -13.55 7.73 -9.67
CA GLN A 57 -13.47 7.05 -8.38
C GLN A 57 -12.89 7.98 -7.31
N ALA A 58 -13.65 8.23 -6.24
CA ALA A 58 -13.18 8.96 -5.08
C ALA A 58 -12.31 8.07 -4.17
N VAL A 59 -11.20 8.64 -3.68
CA VAL A 59 -10.28 8.00 -2.73
C VAL A 59 -9.96 8.98 -1.62
N SER A 60 -10.02 8.50 -0.38
CA SER A 60 -9.49 9.20 0.80
C SER A 60 -8.28 8.45 1.33
N LEU A 61 -7.15 9.14 1.44
CA LEU A 61 -5.93 8.59 2.00
C LEU A 61 -5.62 9.34 3.31
N LEU A 62 -5.56 8.59 4.41
CA LEU A 62 -5.32 9.11 5.75
C LEU A 62 -3.86 8.85 6.14
N ASP A 63 -3.01 9.85 5.98
CA ASP A 63 -1.58 9.81 6.33
C ASP A 63 -1.41 10.20 7.79
N THR A 64 -1.16 9.21 8.65
CA THR A 64 -1.02 9.44 10.10
C THR A 64 0.38 9.96 10.48
N SER A 65 0.50 10.58 11.66
CA SER A 65 1.76 11.18 12.15
C SER A 65 2.71 10.10 12.50
N GLY A 66 2.97 9.13 12.57
CA GLY A 66 3.99 8.13 12.87
C GLY A 66 4.29 8.00 14.34
N TYR A 67 4.67 6.80 14.74
CA TYR A 67 5.09 6.46 16.10
C TYR A 67 6.61 6.24 16.18
N GLY A 68 7.14 6.25 17.41
CA GLY A 68 8.55 6.01 17.69
C GLY A 68 8.87 4.51 17.89
N GLU A 69 9.87 4.23 18.71
CA GLU A 69 10.27 2.87 19.09
C GLU A 69 9.19 2.13 19.88
N ARG A 70 8.26 2.88 20.48
CA ARG A 70 7.08 2.37 21.19
C ARG A 70 5.85 3.11 20.68
N VAL A 71 4.74 2.41 20.62
CA VAL A 71 3.44 2.98 20.29
C VAL A 71 2.80 3.55 21.57
N SER A 72 2.68 4.87 21.65
CA SER A 72 1.96 5.51 22.76
C SER A 72 0.45 5.26 22.67
N ASP A 73 -0.29 5.64 23.70
CA ASP A 73 -1.76 5.54 23.65
C ASP A 73 -2.36 6.54 22.66
N GLU A 74 -1.73 7.70 22.49
CA GLU A 74 -2.11 8.69 21.48
C GLU A 74 -1.86 8.16 20.06
N ASP A 75 -0.70 7.53 19.80
CA ASP A 75 -0.38 6.91 18.52
C ASP A 75 -1.38 5.79 18.19
N PHE A 76 -1.68 4.96 19.18
CA PHE A 76 -2.66 3.89 19.04
C PHE A 76 -4.06 4.45 18.73
N SER A 77 -4.51 5.48 19.46
CA SER A 77 -5.80 6.12 19.21
C SER A 77 -5.87 6.72 17.81
N ALA A 78 -4.80 7.36 17.35
CA ALA A 78 -4.72 7.91 15.99
C ALA A 78 -4.80 6.80 14.92
N ALA A 79 -4.10 5.68 15.13
CA ALA A 79 -4.13 4.53 14.22
C ALA A 79 -5.52 3.91 14.14
N VAL A 80 -6.21 3.73 15.27
CA VAL A 80 -7.58 3.21 15.33
C VAL A 80 -8.54 4.17 14.63
N GLU A 81 -8.47 5.47 14.91
CA GLU A 81 -9.32 6.47 14.28
C GLU A 81 -9.19 6.47 12.76
N ALA A 82 -7.95 6.41 12.24
CA ALA A 82 -7.71 6.35 10.82
C ALA A 82 -8.19 5.03 10.17
N SER A 83 -8.19 3.94 10.94
CA SER A 83 -8.43 2.59 10.41
C SER A 83 -9.86 2.10 10.55
N ARG A 84 -10.65 2.66 11.50
CA ARG A 84 -11.99 2.13 11.80
C ARG A 84 -12.96 2.15 10.62
N ASP A 85 -12.84 3.13 9.74
CA ASP A 85 -13.67 3.30 8.54
C ASP A 85 -12.87 3.08 7.25
N ALA A 86 -11.61 2.62 7.36
CA ALA A 86 -10.78 2.32 6.21
C ALA A 86 -11.16 0.99 5.56
N ASP A 87 -10.99 0.92 4.26
CA ASP A 87 -11.14 -0.32 3.48
C ASP A 87 -9.87 -1.17 3.52
N LEU A 88 -8.73 -0.52 3.76
CA LEU A 88 -7.43 -1.16 3.77
C LEU A 88 -6.44 -0.31 4.58
N ILE A 89 -5.53 -0.98 5.28
CA ILE A 89 -4.41 -0.38 6.00
C ILE A 89 -3.12 -0.60 5.21
N ILE A 90 -2.36 0.46 5.00
CA ILE A 90 -0.99 0.41 4.49
C ILE A 90 -0.06 0.68 5.66
N LEU A 91 0.66 -0.34 6.12
CA LEU A 91 1.70 -0.19 7.14
C LEU A 91 3.04 0.01 6.46
N VAL A 92 3.60 1.21 6.56
CA VAL A 92 4.90 1.54 5.98
C VAL A 92 5.98 1.35 7.03
N THR A 93 6.97 0.51 6.76
CA THR A 93 8.09 0.26 7.66
C THR A 93 9.42 0.39 6.89
N PRO A 94 10.48 0.99 7.49
CA PRO A 94 11.73 1.17 6.77
C PRO A 94 12.51 -0.14 6.65
N ALA A 95 13.07 -0.39 5.46
CA ALA A 95 13.88 -1.58 5.18
C ALA A 95 15.10 -1.70 6.10
N THR A 96 15.65 -0.56 6.52
CA THR A 96 16.85 -0.48 7.36
C THR A 96 16.59 -0.65 8.85
N SER A 97 15.33 -0.77 9.28
CA SER A 97 15.00 -0.99 10.69
C SER A 97 15.43 -2.40 11.12
N PRO A 98 16.16 -2.55 12.24
CA PRO A 98 16.62 -3.86 12.70
C PRO A 98 15.50 -4.73 13.30
N GLY A 99 14.38 -4.15 13.66
CA GLY A 99 13.25 -4.86 14.25
C GLY A 99 11.92 -4.21 13.98
N ARG A 100 10.84 -4.94 14.20
CA ARG A 100 9.45 -4.55 13.92
C ARG A 100 8.56 -4.61 15.17
N LYS A 101 9.18 -4.53 16.35
CA LYS A 101 8.44 -4.69 17.60
C LYS A 101 7.29 -3.69 17.73
N ALA A 102 7.52 -2.42 17.42
CA ALA A 102 6.48 -1.40 17.50
C ALA A 102 5.37 -1.64 16.46
N ASP A 103 5.73 -2.09 15.26
CA ASP A 103 4.77 -2.44 14.22
C ASP A 103 3.89 -3.62 14.65
N VAL A 104 4.50 -4.66 15.23
CA VAL A 104 3.79 -5.84 15.75
C VAL A 104 2.90 -5.47 16.92
N ASP A 105 3.40 -4.69 17.88
CA ASP A 105 2.64 -4.23 19.04
C ASP A 105 1.41 -3.42 18.61
N LEU A 106 1.56 -2.52 17.62
CA LEU A 106 0.45 -1.78 17.07
C LEU A 106 -0.61 -2.70 16.46
N LEU A 107 -0.19 -3.62 15.59
CA LEU A 107 -1.11 -4.53 14.90
C LEU A 107 -1.84 -5.46 15.88
N ASP A 108 -1.15 -5.96 16.91
CA ASP A 108 -1.77 -6.81 17.94
C ASP A 108 -2.80 -6.02 18.76
N ARG A 109 -2.46 -4.82 19.21
CA ARG A 109 -3.40 -3.94 19.94
C ARG A 109 -4.61 -3.58 19.08
N MET A 110 -4.41 -3.32 17.78
CA MET A 110 -5.50 -3.05 16.85
C MET A 110 -6.39 -4.28 16.67
N GLN A 111 -5.82 -5.45 16.51
CA GLN A 111 -6.58 -6.70 16.39
C GLN A 111 -7.46 -6.95 17.62
N GLU A 112 -6.92 -6.76 18.81
CA GLU A 112 -7.67 -6.90 20.08
C GLU A 112 -8.80 -5.85 20.15
N TRP A 113 -8.51 -4.60 19.81
CA TRP A 113 -9.48 -3.52 19.84
C TRP A 113 -10.67 -3.79 18.90
N PHE A 114 -10.40 -4.22 17.66
CA PHE A 114 -11.43 -4.55 16.68
C PHE A 114 -12.21 -5.82 17.07
N ALA A 115 -11.53 -6.83 17.63
CA ALA A 115 -12.17 -8.05 18.10
C ALA A 115 -13.22 -7.80 19.20
N GLY A 116 -13.01 -6.77 20.02
CA GLY A 116 -13.96 -6.33 21.03
C GLY A 116 -15.17 -5.56 20.49
N LYS A 117 -15.28 -5.36 19.18
CA LYS A 117 -16.33 -4.55 18.54
C LYS A 117 -17.06 -5.33 17.45
N PRO A 118 -18.23 -5.93 17.75
CA PRO A 118 -18.90 -6.88 16.85
C PRO A 118 -19.34 -6.30 15.51
N HIS A 119 -19.46 -4.97 15.41
CA HIS A 119 -19.88 -4.27 14.18
C HIS A 119 -18.72 -3.73 13.35
N LEU A 120 -17.48 -3.87 13.81
CA LEU A 120 -16.27 -3.43 13.11
C LEU A 120 -15.40 -4.64 12.74
N ARG A 121 -14.71 -4.51 11.65
CA ARG A 121 -13.68 -5.46 11.22
C ARG A 121 -12.37 -4.74 11.01
N LEU A 122 -11.28 -5.35 11.47
CA LEU A 122 -9.95 -4.88 11.13
C LEU A 122 -9.76 -4.97 9.61
N PRO A 123 -9.47 -3.85 8.93
CA PRO A 123 -9.19 -3.90 7.50
C PRO A 123 -7.96 -4.77 7.21
N PRO A 124 -7.85 -5.35 5.99
CA PRO A 124 -6.64 -6.05 5.58
C PRO A 124 -5.43 -5.11 5.64
N VAL A 125 -4.29 -5.63 6.03
CA VAL A 125 -3.03 -4.89 6.18
C VAL A 125 -2.08 -5.26 5.06
N VAL A 126 -1.73 -4.29 4.24
CA VAL A 126 -0.62 -4.36 3.27
C VAL A 126 0.61 -3.74 3.93
N VAL A 127 1.67 -4.52 4.12
CA VAL A 127 2.94 -4.02 4.64
C VAL A 127 3.83 -3.58 3.49
N VAL A 128 4.25 -2.33 3.53
CA VAL A 128 5.16 -1.72 2.57
C VAL A 128 6.52 -1.53 3.23
N VAL A 129 7.51 -2.30 2.80
CA VAL A 129 8.90 -2.16 3.24
C VAL A 129 9.56 -1.11 2.36
N ASN A 130 9.58 0.12 2.84
CA ASN A 130 10.08 1.26 2.09
C ASN A 130 11.59 1.48 2.30
N GLN A 131 12.20 2.31 1.47
CA GLN A 131 13.62 2.65 1.54
C GLN A 131 14.55 1.46 1.23
N VAL A 132 14.14 0.55 0.35
CA VAL A 132 14.99 -0.58 -0.07
C VAL A 132 16.22 -0.14 -0.87
N ASP A 133 16.23 1.08 -1.40
CA ASP A 133 17.40 1.73 -1.98
C ASP A 133 18.56 1.85 -0.99
N LEU A 134 18.27 1.97 0.30
CA LEU A 134 19.26 2.07 1.37
C LEU A 134 19.87 0.72 1.81
N LEU A 135 19.33 -0.40 1.35
CA LEU A 135 19.94 -1.72 1.58
C LEU A 135 21.27 -1.85 0.85
N SER A 136 22.15 -2.72 1.32
CA SER A 136 23.41 -2.97 0.64
C SER A 136 23.21 -3.65 -0.73
N PRO A 137 24.05 -3.38 -1.73
CA PRO A 137 25.03 -2.30 -1.79
C PRO A 137 24.34 -0.93 -1.92
N LYS A 138 24.68 0.02 -1.04
CA LYS A 138 24.02 1.36 -1.03
C LYS A 138 24.34 2.20 -2.25
N SER A 139 25.49 1.97 -2.88
CA SER A 139 25.92 2.66 -4.11
C SER A 139 25.24 2.13 -5.37
N GLU A 140 24.56 0.99 -5.27
CA GLU A 140 23.85 0.37 -6.39
C GLU A 140 22.37 0.68 -6.28
N TRP A 141 21.91 1.64 -7.09
CA TRP A 141 20.48 1.88 -7.26
C TRP A 141 20.19 2.12 -8.74
N ASN A 142 19.72 1.08 -9.39
CA ASN A 142 19.37 1.11 -10.82
C ASN A 142 18.12 0.21 -11.07
N PRO A 143 16.93 0.62 -10.60
CA PRO A 143 15.72 -0.14 -10.86
C PRO A 143 15.38 -0.17 -12.36
N PRO A 144 14.63 -1.18 -12.84
CA PRO A 144 13.88 -2.17 -12.04
C PRO A 144 14.75 -3.33 -11.52
N TYR A 145 14.38 -3.88 -10.37
CA TYR A 145 14.96 -5.08 -9.78
C TYR A 145 13.96 -6.22 -9.79
N ASP A 146 14.41 -7.39 -10.25
CA ASP A 146 13.68 -8.64 -10.04
C ASP A 146 14.05 -9.23 -8.67
N TRP A 147 13.47 -8.64 -7.62
CA TRP A 147 13.82 -9.02 -6.25
C TRP A 147 13.36 -10.44 -5.88
N LYS A 148 12.44 -11.07 -6.65
CA LYS A 148 11.97 -12.44 -6.40
C LYS A 148 12.91 -13.49 -6.97
N GLU A 149 13.32 -13.32 -8.22
CA GLU A 149 14.08 -14.34 -8.97
C GLU A 149 15.50 -13.87 -9.35
N GLY A 150 15.77 -12.57 -9.25
CA GLY A 150 17.06 -12.02 -9.63
C GLY A 150 18.21 -12.51 -8.74
N ASN A 151 19.40 -12.58 -9.32
CA ASN A 151 20.62 -13.10 -8.68
C ASN A 151 21.62 -12.02 -8.27
N GLY A 152 21.30 -10.75 -8.49
CA GLY A 152 22.13 -9.62 -8.07
C GLY A 152 22.16 -9.44 -6.55
N SER A 153 23.24 -8.85 -6.04
CA SER A 153 23.40 -8.60 -4.59
C SER A 153 22.27 -7.72 -4.02
N LYS A 154 21.85 -6.70 -4.78
CA LYS A 154 20.74 -5.82 -4.39
C LYS A 154 19.42 -6.59 -4.30
N GLU A 155 19.13 -7.41 -5.30
CA GLU A 155 17.94 -8.23 -5.38
C GLU A 155 17.87 -9.26 -4.24
N ALA A 156 19.00 -9.92 -3.95
CA ALA A 156 19.10 -10.85 -2.84
C ALA A 156 18.84 -10.14 -1.50
N ASN A 157 19.46 -8.99 -1.25
CA ASN A 157 19.26 -8.24 -0.01
C ASN A 157 17.83 -7.69 0.13
N ILE A 158 17.17 -7.30 -0.96
CA ILE A 158 15.75 -6.93 -0.92
C ILE A 158 14.92 -8.16 -0.54
N ARG A 159 15.15 -9.31 -1.15
CA ARG A 159 14.44 -10.55 -0.86
C ARG A 159 14.61 -10.98 0.60
N ASP A 160 15.85 -11.01 1.10
CA ASP A 160 16.14 -11.37 2.49
C ASP A 160 15.46 -10.42 3.47
N CYS A 161 15.44 -9.12 3.18
CA CYS A 161 14.73 -8.13 3.98
C CYS A 161 13.21 -8.40 3.99
N ILE A 162 12.62 -8.67 2.84
CA ILE A 162 11.18 -8.97 2.75
C ILE A 162 10.84 -10.25 3.52
N ASP A 163 11.65 -11.30 3.42
CA ASP A 163 11.42 -12.55 4.12
C ASP A 163 11.55 -12.38 5.65
N ALA A 164 12.52 -11.61 6.10
CA ALA A 164 12.64 -11.26 7.52
C ALA A 164 11.43 -10.46 8.03
N VAL A 165 10.93 -9.51 7.26
CA VAL A 165 9.72 -8.76 7.62
C VAL A 165 8.49 -9.66 7.65
N LYS A 166 8.33 -10.56 6.68
CA LYS A 166 7.23 -11.54 6.67
C LYS A 166 7.27 -12.43 7.91
N GLU A 167 8.45 -12.88 8.32
CA GLU A 167 8.61 -13.70 9.52
C GLU A 167 8.22 -12.90 10.78
N GLN A 168 8.67 -11.66 10.92
CA GLN A 168 8.39 -10.82 12.09
C GLN A 168 6.93 -10.40 12.18
N ILE A 169 6.31 -10.03 11.08
CA ILE A 169 4.90 -9.58 11.02
C ILE A 169 3.94 -10.77 11.07
N GLY A 170 4.32 -11.89 10.46
CA GLY A 170 3.50 -13.10 10.43
C GLY A 170 2.15 -12.91 9.74
N THR A 171 1.13 -13.55 10.27
CA THR A 171 -0.25 -13.52 9.72
C THR A 171 -0.99 -12.20 9.90
N ARG A 172 -0.37 -11.19 10.55
CA ARG A 172 -0.96 -9.85 10.71
C ARG A 172 -1.05 -9.07 9.41
N ALA A 173 -0.19 -9.40 8.45
CA ALA A 173 -0.22 -8.83 7.11
C ALA A 173 -0.85 -9.77 6.09
N ALA A 174 -1.64 -9.22 5.18
CA ALA A 174 -2.13 -9.95 4.01
C ALA A 174 -1.04 -10.12 2.95
N ILE A 175 -0.16 -9.13 2.80
CA ILE A 175 0.98 -9.14 1.87
C ILE A 175 2.07 -8.19 2.35
N VAL A 176 3.31 -8.47 1.96
CA VAL A 176 4.49 -7.63 2.22
C VAL A 176 5.17 -7.32 0.89
N VAL A 177 5.38 -6.05 0.59
CA VAL A 177 5.98 -5.59 -0.69
C VAL A 177 7.12 -4.61 -0.47
N PRO A 178 8.21 -4.68 -1.26
CA PRO A 178 9.32 -3.73 -1.19
C PRO A 178 9.04 -2.48 -2.00
N THR A 179 9.49 -1.32 -1.51
CA THR A 179 9.39 -0.06 -2.23
C THR A 179 10.59 0.87 -2.01
N CYS A 180 10.77 1.77 -2.97
CA CYS A 180 11.42 3.05 -2.78
C CYS A 180 10.42 4.12 -3.24
N ALA A 181 10.03 5.00 -2.32
CA ALA A 181 9.09 6.08 -2.60
C ALA A 181 9.79 7.43 -2.81
N ARG A 182 11.12 7.44 -3.02
CA ARG A 182 11.89 8.65 -3.25
C ARG A 182 11.49 9.28 -4.59
N GLU A 183 11.22 10.59 -4.58
CA GLU A 183 10.83 11.33 -5.76
C GLU A 183 11.87 11.17 -6.90
N GLY A 184 11.38 10.89 -8.11
CA GLY A 184 12.22 10.68 -9.30
C GLY A 184 12.88 9.30 -9.39
N GLU A 185 12.87 8.49 -8.34
CA GLU A 185 13.55 7.19 -8.28
C GLU A 185 12.67 6.09 -7.66
N THR A 186 11.37 6.13 -7.92
CA THR A 186 10.40 5.19 -7.33
C THR A 186 10.61 3.76 -7.81
N PHE A 187 10.38 2.82 -6.90
CA PHE A 187 10.40 1.38 -7.16
C PHE A 187 9.27 0.70 -6.39
N GLY A 188 8.65 -0.30 -6.98
CA GLY A 188 7.65 -1.13 -6.33
C GLY A 188 6.30 -0.45 -6.06
N ILE A 189 6.04 0.74 -6.63
CA ILE A 189 4.77 1.47 -6.44
C ILE A 189 3.72 0.87 -7.37
N ILE A 190 3.90 0.99 -8.69
CA ILE A 190 2.93 0.57 -9.70
C ILE A 190 2.88 -0.95 -9.84
N ASP A 191 4.00 -1.61 -9.68
CA ASP A 191 4.19 -3.06 -9.86
C ASP A 191 4.14 -3.86 -8.56
N GLY A 192 4.05 -3.20 -7.41
CA GLY A 192 4.01 -3.82 -6.09
C GLY A 192 2.83 -3.35 -5.25
N VAL A 193 2.79 -2.07 -4.86
CA VAL A 193 1.75 -1.53 -3.97
C VAL A 193 0.39 -1.52 -4.66
N VAL A 194 0.29 -1.01 -5.88
CA VAL A 194 -0.99 -0.92 -6.59
C VAL A 194 -1.65 -2.29 -6.77
N PRO A 195 -0.96 -3.34 -7.26
CA PRO A 195 -1.54 -4.68 -7.32
C PRO A 195 -1.94 -5.25 -5.96
N ALA A 196 -1.18 -4.97 -4.90
CA ALA A 196 -1.51 -5.39 -3.54
C ALA A 196 -2.81 -4.73 -3.04
N LEU A 197 -3.02 -3.44 -3.31
CA LEU A 197 -4.26 -2.74 -3.00
C LEU A 197 -5.44 -3.35 -3.76
N VAL A 198 -5.28 -3.56 -5.05
CA VAL A 198 -6.32 -4.13 -5.93
C VAL A 198 -6.75 -5.52 -5.46
N ALA A 199 -5.81 -6.37 -5.07
CA ALA A 199 -6.07 -7.74 -4.61
C ALA A 199 -6.90 -7.79 -3.31
N HIS A 200 -6.86 -6.74 -2.50
CA HIS A 200 -7.51 -6.69 -1.18
C HIS A 200 -8.68 -5.70 -1.10
N LEU A 201 -9.07 -5.10 -2.21
CA LEU A 201 -10.30 -4.31 -2.36
C LEU A 201 -11.37 -5.12 -3.09
N ASP A 202 -12.64 -4.67 -3.03
CA ASP A 202 -13.67 -5.27 -3.86
C ASP A 202 -13.41 -5.06 -5.36
N HIS A 203 -14.01 -5.87 -6.22
CA HIS A 203 -13.74 -5.88 -7.66
C HIS A 203 -13.97 -4.52 -8.34
N ALA A 204 -15.04 -3.82 -7.99
CA ALA A 204 -15.38 -2.55 -8.63
C ALA A 204 -14.35 -1.46 -8.32
N ARG A 205 -13.94 -1.37 -7.04
CA ARG A 205 -12.94 -0.39 -6.59
C ARG A 205 -11.53 -0.74 -7.02
N GLY A 206 -11.18 -2.03 -6.99
CA GLY A 206 -9.91 -2.53 -7.53
C GLY A 206 -9.78 -2.23 -9.03
N ALA A 207 -10.81 -2.46 -9.82
CA ALA A 207 -10.83 -2.14 -11.25
C ALA A 207 -10.68 -0.65 -11.52
N ALA A 208 -11.29 0.22 -10.69
CA ALA A 208 -11.14 1.66 -10.81
C ALA A 208 -9.70 2.14 -10.56
N ILE A 209 -9.02 1.55 -9.56
CA ILE A 209 -7.59 1.83 -9.32
C ILE A 209 -6.73 1.39 -10.49
N LEU A 210 -6.90 0.16 -10.98
CA LEU A 210 -6.13 -0.35 -12.13
C LEU A 210 -6.29 0.53 -13.36
N LYS A 211 -7.51 0.94 -13.67
CA LYS A 211 -7.79 1.83 -14.79
C LYS A 211 -7.08 3.17 -14.66
N ALA A 212 -7.02 3.72 -13.45
CA ALA A 212 -6.34 4.98 -13.20
C ALA A 212 -4.82 4.90 -13.47
N PHE A 213 -4.21 3.75 -13.22
CA PHE A 213 -2.77 3.53 -13.43
C PHE A 213 -2.45 2.88 -14.80
N GLU A 214 -3.46 2.56 -15.60
CA GLU A 214 -3.28 1.88 -16.89
C GLU A 214 -2.40 2.66 -17.87
N ALA A 215 -2.53 3.98 -17.93
CA ALA A 215 -1.74 4.83 -18.80
C ALA A 215 -0.24 4.78 -18.45
N GLU A 216 0.11 4.72 -17.16
CA GLU A 216 1.49 4.60 -16.71
C GLU A 216 2.00 3.17 -16.86
N ALA A 217 1.16 2.20 -16.60
CA ALA A 217 1.48 0.80 -16.81
C ALA A 217 1.72 0.52 -18.31
N SER A 218 0.97 1.14 -19.22
CA SER A 218 1.13 0.99 -20.68
C SER A 218 2.42 1.61 -21.21
N ALA A 219 3.00 2.57 -20.52
CA ALA A 219 4.30 3.16 -20.86
C ALA A 219 5.50 2.28 -20.48
N ARG A 220 5.27 1.19 -19.74
CA ARG A 220 6.27 0.19 -19.35
C ARG A 220 5.92 -1.14 -20.02
N PRO A 221 6.90 -2.00 -20.38
CA PRO A 221 6.59 -3.34 -20.90
C PRO A 221 5.90 -4.18 -19.83
N ILE A 222 4.57 -4.11 -19.82
CA ILE A 222 3.66 -4.65 -18.79
C ILE A 222 3.83 -6.16 -18.56
N GLY A 223 4.12 -6.94 -19.62
CA GLY A 223 4.27 -8.39 -19.51
C GLY A 223 5.32 -8.82 -18.49
N LYS A 224 6.42 -8.08 -18.35
CA LYS A 224 7.46 -8.37 -17.35
C LYS A 224 7.15 -7.85 -15.96
N VAL A 225 6.37 -6.78 -15.85
CA VAL A 225 6.00 -6.15 -14.57
C VAL A 225 5.00 -7.03 -13.82
N PHE A 226 4.03 -7.61 -14.51
CA PHE A 226 3.02 -8.47 -13.88
C PHE A 226 3.52 -9.88 -13.60
N GLU A 227 4.46 -10.42 -14.36
CA GLU A 227 5.13 -11.69 -14.03
C GLU A 227 5.91 -11.60 -12.70
N GLN A 228 6.44 -10.42 -12.37
CA GLN A 228 7.23 -10.21 -11.14
C GLN A 228 6.39 -10.13 -9.86
N VAL A 229 5.11 -9.81 -9.95
CA VAL A 229 4.23 -9.68 -8.77
C VAL A 229 3.68 -11.03 -8.31
N GLY A 230 3.86 -12.11 -9.08
CA GLY A 230 3.43 -13.47 -8.74
C GLY A 230 1.90 -13.64 -8.75
N ASN A 231 1.41 -14.70 -8.11
CA ASN A 231 0.00 -15.12 -8.13
C ASN A 231 -1.03 -14.03 -7.78
N VAL A 232 -0.65 -12.99 -7.07
CA VAL A 232 -1.54 -11.89 -6.66
C VAL A 232 -1.99 -11.06 -7.87
N ALA A 233 -1.07 -10.72 -8.77
CA ALA A 233 -1.41 -9.99 -9.99
C ALA A 233 -2.15 -10.89 -11.00
N GLN A 234 -1.80 -12.18 -11.07
CA GLN A 234 -2.54 -13.13 -11.91
C GLN A 234 -3.98 -13.29 -11.43
N VAL A 235 -4.23 -13.37 -10.12
CA VAL A 235 -5.58 -13.44 -9.57
C VAL A 235 -6.36 -12.15 -9.85
N ALA A 236 -5.74 -10.98 -9.65
CA ALA A 236 -6.37 -9.69 -9.97
C ALA A 236 -6.63 -9.55 -11.47
N MET A 237 -5.69 -9.94 -12.33
CA MET A 237 -5.84 -9.88 -13.79
C MET A 237 -6.83 -10.93 -14.31
N HIS A 238 -6.88 -12.12 -13.71
CA HIS A 238 -7.88 -13.13 -14.07
C HIS A 238 -9.29 -12.69 -13.69
N ALA A 239 -9.46 -12.15 -12.50
CA ALA A 239 -10.73 -11.59 -12.04
C ALA A 239 -11.20 -10.41 -12.93
N LEU A 240 -10.29 -9.56 -13.38
CA LEU A 240 -10.57 -8.48 -14.32
C LEU A 240 -10.86 -9.00 -15.74
N GLY A 241 -10.11 -10.00 -16.22
CA GLY A 241 -10.37 -10.63 -17.51
C GLY A 241 -11.76 -11.25 -17.59
N GLU A 242 -12.24 -11.86 -16.51
CA GLU A 242 -13.61 -12.39 -16.41
C GLU A 242 -14.67 -11.26 -16.37
N PHE A 243 -14.36 -10.14 -15.73
CA PHE A 243 -15.25 -8.98 -15.69
C PHE A 243 -15.45 -8.34 -17.05
N PHE A 244 -14.38 -8.23 -17.86
CA PHE A 244 -14.44 -7.67 -19.21
C PHE A 244 -15.01 -8.63 -20.27
N LYS A 245 -14.97 -9.96 -20.04
CA LYS A 245 -15.58 -10.97 -20.93
C LYS A 245 -17.11 -11.07 -20.78
N LYS A 246 -17.69 -10.54 -19.69
CA LYS A 246 -19.13 -10.56 -19.42
C LYS A 246 -19.87 -9.29 -19.88
N LYS A 247 -19.23 -8.41 -20.59
CA LYS A 247 -19.83 -7.30 -21.33
C LYS A 247 -19.67 -7.50 -22.82
#